data_f5af9a7136e43a4093e7bea3cbd39d00
#
_entry.id   f5af9a7136e43a4093e7bea3cbd39d00
#
_cell.length_a   1.000
_cell.length_b   1.000
_cell.length_c   1.000
_cell.angle_alpha   90.00
_cell.angle_beta   90.00
_cell.angle_gamma   90.00
#
_symmetry.space_group_name_H-M   'P 1'
#
loop_
_entity.id
_entity.type
_entity.pdbx_description
1 polymer ?
#
loop_
_entity_poly.entity_id
_entity_poly.type
_entity_poly.pdbx_seq_one_letter_code
_entity_poly.pdbx_strand_id
1 'polypeptide(L)'
;MPKVSVIMTSYNKSDYVAKSISSILSQTFSDFELFIMDDNSNEETLNEIRPFLNDNRVHFYQSDVSGVKERTEKTRYAALINQAIEMAEGEYVTYATDDNIYMPDRLLKMVRELDDHPEKAVIYSSSKTYHLNENQDIVKETVRPASQVTWNAPCAIDHCSVMHRYTVLEKVKEAFGSYWDESPAFYRIGDARFFWRVNHFYPFYPLAEELDLNYITDQSIHFQLFESEKNEFVRNLPPQRNCRELRESLRKLGMG
;
A
#
# COMPACT_ATOMS: atom_id res chain seq x y z
N MET A 1 6.91 21.97 5.36
CA MET A 1 6.27 20.85 4.65
C MET A 1 7.14 19.63 4.87
N PRO A 2 6.57 18.50 5.21
CA PRO A 2 7.32 17.25 5.41
C PRO A 2 7.98 16.80 4.11
N LYS A 3 9.08 16.03 4.21
CA LYS A 3 9.74 15.45 3.04
C LYS A 3 8.96 14.24 2.49
N VAL A 4 8.34 13.45 3.39
CA VAL A 4 7.64 12.22 3.03
C VAL A 4 6.23 12.19 3.61
N SER A 5 5.22 11.86 2.81
CA SER A 5 3.91 11.47 3.28
C SER A 5 3.80 9.94 3.26
N VAL A 6 3.63 9.34 4.44
CA VAL A 6 3.35 7.91 4.59
C VAL A 6 1.84 7.74 4.70
N ILE A 7 1.24 6.96 3.80
CA ILE A 7 -0.20 6.70 3.79
C ILE A 7 -0.43 5.25 4.22
N MET A 8 -1.04 5.08 5.38
CA MET A 8 -1.36 3.78 5.97
C MET A 8 -2.88 3.57 5.95
N THR A 9 -3.31 2.44 5.43
CA THR A 9 -4.72 2.01 5.52
C THR A 9 -4.89 0.95 6.60
N SER A 10 -5.99 1.01 7.36
CA SER A 10 -6.29 0.08 8.45
C SER A 10 -7.74 -0.40 8.42
N TYR A 11 -7.91 -1.70 8.71
CA TYR A 11 -9.23 -2.29 8.91
C TYR A 11 -9.18 -3.58 9.74
N ASN A 12 -9.67 -3.54 11.00
CA ASN A 12 -9.84 -4.70 11.89
C ASN A 12 -8.57 -5.55 12.07
N LYS A 13 -7.43 -4.93 12.44
CA LYS A 13 -6.12 -5.57 12.61
C LYS A 13 -5.48 -5.25 13.97
N SER A 14 -6.23 -5.44 15.06
CA SER A 14 -5.77 -5.15 16.44
C SER A 14 -4.42 -5.78 16.79
N ASP A 15 -4.15 -7.02 16.32
CA ASP A 15 -2.91 -7.75 16.63
C ASP A 15 -1.64 -7.15 15.99
N TYR A 16 -1.79 -6.32 14.94
CA TYR A 16 -0.68 -5.87 14.11
C TYR A 16 -0.53 -4.35 14.04
N VAL A 17 -1.63 -3.60 14.07
CA VAL A 17 -1.67 -2.17 13.76
C VAL A 17 -0.72 -1.34 14.63
N ALA A 18 -0.63 -1.63 15.94
CA ALA A 18 0.28 -0.94 16.85
C ALA A 18 1.75 -1.13 16.46
N LYS A 19 2.13 -2.34 16.05
CA LYS A 19 3.50 -2.66 15.58
C LYS A 19 3.82 -1.94 14.28
N SER A 20 2.87 -1.91 13.34
CA SER A 20 3.01 -1.20 12.07
C SER A 20 3.23 0.30 12.30
N ILE A 21 2.36 0.96 13.09
CA ILE A 21 2.49 2.39 13.43
C ILE A 21 3.82 2.66 14.13
N SER A 22 4.18 1.84 15.15
CA SER A 22 5.45 2.00 15.87
C SER A 22 6.66 1.91 14.96
N SER A 23 6.65 1.00 13.98
CA SER A 23 7.76 0.83 13.02
C SER A 23 7.96 2.06 12.12
N ILE A 24 6.86 2.75 11.79
CA ILE A 24 6.91 4.00 11.01
C ILE A 24 7.37 5.16 11.88
N LEU A 25 6.80 5.33 13.08
CA LEU A 25 7.14 6.46 13.96
C LEU A 25 8.56 6.37 14.50
N SER A 26 9.16 5.18 14.56
CA SER A 26 10.55 4.93 15.00
C SER A 26 11.59 4.97 13.88
N GLN A 27 11.22 5.40 12.68
CA GLN A 27 12.18 5.55 11.58
C GLN A 27 13.32 6.50 11.92
N THR A 28 14.54 6.20 11.46
CA THR A 28 15.73 7.06 11.65
C THR A 28 15.63 8.38 10.89
N PHE A 29 14.81 8.45 9.86
CA PHE A 29 14.44 9.66 9.15
C PHE A 29 13.17 10.25 9.79
N SER A 30 13.20 11.48 10.26
CA SER A 30 12.13 12.08 11.07
C SER A 30 11.25 13.10 10.33
N ASP A 31 11.66 13.56 9.14
CA ASP A 31 10.94 14.59 8.38
C ASP A 31 9.84 13.95 7.50
N PHE A 32 8.79 13.45 8.17
CA PHE A 32 7.63 12.84 7.52
C PHE A 32 6.33 13.12 8.28
N GLU A 33 5.23 12.94 7.60
CA GLU A 33 3.89 12.85 8.14
C GLU A 33 3.33 11.43 7.92
N LEU A 34 2.42 10.99 8.80
CA LEU A 34 1.76 9.69 8.73
C LEU A 34 0.25 9.87 8.73
N PHE A 35 -0.39 9.53 7.63
CA PHE A 35 -1.84 9.41 7.52
C PHE A 35 -2.27 8.00 7.90
N ILE A 36 -3.04 7.86 8.99
CA ILE A 36 -3.69 6.61 9.37
C ILE A 36 -5.14 6.70 8.90
N MET A 37 -5.46 5.98 7.83
CA MET A 37 -6.74 5.97 7.17
C MET A 37 -7.52 4.73 7.57
N ASP A 38 -8.30 4.84 8.64
CA ASP A 38 -9.09 3.73 9.20
C ASP A 38 -10.42 3.56 8.47
N ASP A 39 -10.74 2.35 8.04
CA ASP A 39 -11.96 2.04 7.31
C ASP A 39 -13.11 1.58 8.24
N ASN A 40 -13.36 2.32 9.32
CA ASN A 40 -14.36 2.02 10.33
C ASN A 40 -14.09 0.68 11.05
N SER A 41 -12.91 0.56 11.63
CA SER A 41 -12.50 -0.60 12.41
C SER A 41 -13.30 -0.76 13.72
N ASN A 42 -13.23 -1.96 14.27
CA ASN A 42 -13.76 -2.27 15.60
C ASN A 42 -12.99 -1.54 16.71
N GLU A 43 -13.60 -1.44 17.90
CA GLU A 43 -13.01 -0.78 19.07
C GLU A 43 -11.66 -1.37 19.49
N GLU A 44 -11.44 -2.67 19.30
CA GLU A 44 -10.17 -3.32 19.63
C GLU A 44 -9.03 -2.73 18.79
N THR A 45 -9.22 -2.60 17.47
CA THR A 45 -8.24 -1.96 16.58
C THR A 45 -8.06 -0.48 16.91
N LEU A 46 -9.16 0.25 17.17
CA LEU A 46 -9.09 1.67 17.52
C LEU A 46 -8.35 1.92 18.84
N ASN A 47 -8.51 1.02 19.83
CA ASN A 47 -7.78 1.10 21.10
C ASN A 47 -6.25 0.96 20.91
N GLU A 48 -5.83 0.15 19.94
CA GLU A 48 -4.41 0.00 19.58
C GLU A 48 -3.86 1.22 18.80
N ILE A 49 -4.70 1.95 18.06
CA ILE A 49 -4.30 3.17 17.33
C ILE A 49 -4.21 4.39 18.25
N ARG A 50 -5.15 4.56 19.19
CA ARG A 50 -5.31 5.76 20.05
C ARG A 50 -4.02 6.25 20.72
N PRO A 51 -3.12 5.40 21.26
CA PRO A 51 -1.88 5.86 21.89
C PRO A 51 -0.96 6.69 20.98
N PHE A 52 -1.05 6.53 19.69
CA PHE A 52 -0.19 7.18 18.70
C PHE A 52 -0.74 8.54 18.23
N LEU A 53 -2.00 8.86 18.51
CA LEU A 53 -2.65 10.08 18.00
C LEU A 53 -2.12 11.38 18.64
N ASN A 54 -1.30 11.28 19.68
CA ASN A 54 -0.63 12.43 20.28
C ASN A 54 0.71 12.80 19.60
N ASP A 55 1.22 11.97 18.67
CA ASP A 55 2.40 12.31 17.88
C ASP A 55 1.99 13.35 16.83
N ASN A 56 2.68 14.47 16.77
CA ASN A 56 2.35 15.60 15.89
C ASN A 56 2.54 15.32 14.40
N ARG A 57 3.16 14.19 14.05
CA ARG A 57 3.30 13.70 12.67
C ARG A 57 2.11 12.88 12.22
N VAL A 58 1.22 12.47 13.14
CA VAL A 58 0.10 11.56 12.86
C VAL A 58 -1.16 12.35 12.53
N HIS A 59 -1.74 12.04 11.39
CA HIS A 59 -3.06 12.49 10.93
C HIS A 59 -4.00 11.28 10.88
N PHE A 60 -5.01 11.26 11.74
CA PHE A 60 -5.96 10.15 11.82
C PHE A 60 -7.27 10.52 11.16
N TYR A 61 -7.74 9.64 10.29
CA TYR A 61 -9.06 9.70 9.69
C TYR A 61 -9.76 8.35 9.86
N GLN A 62 -11.02 8.40 10.26
CA GLN A 62 -11.90 7.23 10.34
C GLN A 62 -13.08 7.40 9.38
N SER A 63 -13.31 6.43 8.50
CA SER A 63 -14.46 6.44 7.63
C SER A 63 -15.74 6.11 8.40
N ASP A 64 -16.89 6.49 7.85
CA ASP A 64 -18.22 6.16 8.35
C ASP A 64 -18.87 4.99 7.62
N VAL A 65 -18.16 4.39 6.66
CA VAL A 65 -18.65 3.29 5.84
C VAL A 65 -18.92 2.06 6.69
N SER A 66 -20.15 1.59 6.67
CA SER A 66 -20.61 0.44 7.44
C SER A 66 -21.42 -0.52 6.56
N GLY A 67 -21.36 -1.80 6.91
CA GLY A 67 -22.12 -2.82 6.18
C GLY A 67 -21.46 -3.28 4.88
N VAL A 68 -21.77 -4.53 4.51
CA VAL A 68 -21.11 -5.24 3.41
C VAL A 68 -21.40 -4.57 2.06
N LYS A 69 -22.64 -4.16 1.84
CA LYS A 69 -23.05 -3.58 0.55
C LYS A 69 -22.26 -2.32 0.22
N GLU A 70 -22.19 -1.38 1.15
CA GLU A 70 -21.48 -0.12 0.98
C GLU A 70 -19.98 -0.34 0.78
N ARG A 71 -19.39 -1.28 1.54
CA ARG A 71 -17.98 -1.63 1.42
C ARG A 71 -17.61 -2.28 0.09
N THR A 72 -18.56 -2.87 -0.62
CA THR A 72 -18.34 -3.51 -1.94
C THR A 72 -18.63 -2.60 -3.13
N GLU A 73 -19.14 -1.40 -2.91
CA GLU A 73 -19.39 -0.41 -3.99
C GLU A 73 -18.11 0.20 -4.55
N LYS A 74 -17.04 0.24 -3.72
CA LYS A 74 -15.73 0.78 -4.08
C LYS A 74 -14.60 -0.08 -3.52
N THR A 75 -13.43 -0.02 -4.14
CA THR A 75 -12.18 -0.51 -3.56
C THR A 75 -11.80 0.41 -2.39
N ARG A 76 -12.15 0.00 -1.15
CA ARG A 76 -12.10 0.84 0.04
C ARG A 76 -10.76 1.48 0.31
N TYR A 77 -9.69 0.68 0.36
CA TYR A 77 -8.34 1.22 0.58
C TYR A 77 -7.91 2.20 -0.51
N ALA A 78 -8.33 2.01 -1.77
CA ALA A 78 -8.03 2.96 -2.84
C ALA A 78 -8.74 4.31 -2.63
N ALA A 79 -10.00 4.30 -2.16
CA ALA A 79 -10.74 5.52 -1.82
C ALA A 79 -10.08 6.27 -0.65
N LEU A 80 -9.66 5.56 0.38
CA LEU A 80 -8.95 6.14 1.53
C LEU A 80 -7.59 6.71 1.15
N ILE A 81 -6.82 5.99 0.31
CA ILE A 81 -5.55 6.49 -0.20
C ILE A 81 -5.76 7.75 -1.06
N ASN A 82 -6.77 7.78 -1.94
CA ASN A 82 -7.10 8.98 -2.71
C ASN A 82 -7.39 10.18 -1.81
N GLN A 83 -8.13 9.97 -0.72
CA GLN A 83 -8.44 11.01 0.25
C GLN A 83 -7.17 11.51 0.98
N ALA A 84 -6.29 10.59 1.41
CA ALA A 84 -5.04 10.96 2.05
C ALA A 84 -4.12 11.75 1.10
N ILE A 85 -4.03 11.37 -0.17
CA ILE A 85 -3.21 12.06 -1.17
C ILE A 85 -3.64 13.53 -1.34
N GLU A 86 -4.95 13.84 -1.27
CA GLU A 86 -5.44 15.24 -1.38
C GLU A 86 -5.00 16.11 -0.18
N MET A 87 -4.62 15.50 0.94
CA MET A 87 -4.15 16.17 2.16
C MET A 87 -2.64 16.13 2.31
N ALA A 88 -1.96 15.25 1.55
CA ALA A 88 -0.53 15.00 1.66
C ALA A 88 0.30 16.20 1.16
N GLU A 89 1.30 16.60 1.96
CA GLU A 89 2.20 17.73 1.67
C GLU A 89 3.64 17.29 1.37
N GLY A 90 3.94 16.00 1.47
CA GLY A 90 5.28 15.44 1.23
C GLY A 90 5.72 15.52 -0.22
N GLU A 91 7.00 15.82 -0.43
CA GLU A 91 7.64 15.72 -1.76
C GLU A 91 7.60 14.28 -2.30
N TYR A 92 7.72 13.32 -1.39
CA TYR A 92 7.63 11.88 -1.68
C TYR A 92 6.41 11.26 -1.00
N VAL A 93 5.86 10.23 -1.63
CA VAL A 93 4.74 9.46 -1.09
C VAL A 93 5.11 7.99 -1.04
N THR A 94 4.75 7.34 0.06
CA THR A 94 4.92 5.90 0.26
C THR A 94 3.72 5.32 1.01
N TYR A 95 3.56 4.01 0.98
CA TYR A 95 2.37 3.32 1.45
C TYR A 95 2.70 2.29 2.53
N ALA A 96 1.77 2.10 3.45
CA ALA A 96 1.81 1.05 4.46
C ALA A 96 0.42 0.43 4.64
N THR A 97 0.38 -0.76 5.19
CA THR A 97 -0.83 -1.40 5.70
C THR A 97 -0.69 -1.67 7.19
N ASP A 98 -1.79 -1.99 7.84
CA ASP A 98 -1.85 -2.24 9.28
C ASP A 98 -1.16 -3.54 9.73
N ASP A 99 -0.62 -4.32 8.78
CA ASP A 99 0.17 -5.54 9.00
C ASP A 99 1.55 -5.50 8.31
N ASN A 100 2.04 -4.30 7.95
CA ASN A 100 3.35 -4.08 7.35
C ASN A 100 4.32 -3.43 8.36
N ILE A 101 5.55 -3.90 8.42
CA ILE A 101 6.61 -3.38 9.29
C ILE A 101 7.70 -2.76 8.44
N TYR A 102 7.99 -1.49 8.67
CA TYR A 102 9.13 -0.80 8.07
C TYR A 102 10.42 -1.13 8.80
N MET A 103 11.48 -1.45 8.06
CA MET A 103 12.83 -1.53 8.64
C MET A 103 13.31 -0.14 9.09
N PRO A 104 14.13 -0.03 10.14
CA PRO A 104 14.44 1.26 10.80
C PRO A 104 14.96 2.36 9.86
N ASP A 105 15.70 2.01 8.82
CA ASP A 105 16.32 2.96 7.89
C ASP A 105 15.56 3.11 6.55
N ARG A 106 14.36 2.55 6.45
CA ARG A 106 13.63 2.50 5.17
C ARG A 106 13.42 3.89 4.58
N LEU A 107 12.83 4.82 5.34
CA LEU A 107 12.58 6.17 4.82
C LEU A 107 13.88 6.89 4.47
N LEU A 108 14.91 6.79 5.32
CA LEU A 108 16.21 7.41 5.06
C LEU A 108 16.83 6.94 3.76
N LYS A 109 16.85 5.62 3.51
CA LYS A 109 17.44 5.02 2.32
C LYS A 109 16.67 5.38 1.05
N MET A 110 15.34 5.31 1.11
CA MET A 110 14.50 5.63 -0.03
C MET A 110 14.53 7.12 -0.38
N VAL A 111 14.55 8.01 0.63
CA VAL A 111 14.71 9.46 0.41
C VAL A 111 16.04 9.77 -0.24
N ARG A 112 17.15 9.21 0.29
CA ARG A 112 18.48 9.40 -0.32
C ARG A 112 18.53 8.93 -1.77
N GLU A 113 17.97 7.76 -2.06
CA GLU A 113 17.93 7.23 -3.42
C GLU A 113 17.22 8.17 -4.40
N LEU A 114 16.09 8.78 -3.97
CA LEU A 114 15.39 9.75 -4.81
C LEU A 114 16.07 11.11 -4.87
N ASP A 115 16.69 11.59 -3.78
CA ASP A 115 17.43 12.86 -3.75
C ASP A 115 18.67 12.80 -4.62
N ASP A 116 19.44 11.71 -4.56
CA ASP A 116 20.68 11.51 -5.31
C ASP A 116 20.43 11.22 -6.80
N HIS A 117 19.19 10.81 -7.17
CA HIS A 117 18.81 10.41 -8.51
C HIS A 117 17.55 11.14 -9.00
N PRO A 118 17.63 12.42 -9.42
CA PRO A 118 16.51 13.22 -9.88
C PRO A 118 15.72 12.62 -11.06
N GLU A 119 16.39 11.78 -11.86
CA GLU A 119 15.79 11.09 -13.00
C GLU A 119 14.85 9.96 -12.58
N LYS A 120 14.96 9.44 -11.34
CA LYS A 120 14.08 8.41 -10.81
C LYS A 120 12.82 9.03 -10.21
N ALA A 121 11.69 8.71 -10.78
CA ALA A 121 10.40 9.17 -10.27
C ALA A 121 9.76 8.18 -9.28
N VAL A 122 10.04 6.87 -9.45
CA VAL A 122 9.48 5.77 -8.67
C VAL A 122 10.58 4.77 -8.35
N ILE A 123 10.71 4.42 -7.08
CA ILE A 123 11.62 3.36 -6.62
C ILE A 123 10.86 2.31 -5.82
N TYR A 124 11.43 1.11 -5.73
CA TYR A 124 10.88 0.04 -4.92
C TYR A 124 11.99 -0.77 -4.25
N SER A 125 11.77 -1.21 -3.02
CA SER A 125 12.67 -2.08 -2.27
C SER A 125 12.32 -3.55 -2.43
N SER A 126 13.25 -4.43 -2.04
CA SER A 126 12.90 -5.82 -1.77
C SER A 126 11.97 -5.88 -0.56
N SER A 127 10.98 -6.76 -0.60
CA SER A 127 10.05 -6.98 0.50
C SER A 127 10.08 -8.45 0.96
N LYS A 128 10.00 -8.64 2.26
CA LYS A 128 9.89 -9.95 2.89
C LYS A 128 8.46 -10.19 3.32
N THR A 129 7.97 -11.42 3.21
CA THR A 129 6.64 -11.81 3.66
C THR A 129 6.72 -13.07 4.50
N TYR A 130 6.16 -13.00 5.71
CA TYR A 130 5.92 -14.15 6.58
C TYR A 130 4.47 -14.62 6.44
N HIS A 131 4.30 -15.89 6.14
CA HIS A 131 3.00 -16.55 6.16
C HIS A 131 2.83 -17.21 7.52
N LEU A 132 1.79 -16.82 8.24
CA LEU A 132 1.51 -17.32 9.58
C LEU A 132 0.37 -18.33 9.54
N ASN A 133 0.42 -19.33 10.43
CA ASN A 133 -0.70 -20.22 10.70
C ASN A 133 -1.61 -19.63 11.79
N GLU A 134 -2.68 -20.35 12.16
CA GLU A 134 -3.65 -19.96 13.19
C GLU A 134 -2.99 -19.73 14.57
N ASN A 135 -1.84 -20.38 14.84
CA ASN A 135 -1.08 -20.23 16.09
C ASN A 135 -0.05 -19.09 16.03
N GLN A 136 -0.05 -18.27 14.97
CA GLN A 136 0.93 -17.20 14.72
C GLN A 136 2.38 -17.70 14.48
N ASP A 137 2.56 -19.00 14.15
CA ASP A 137 3.86 -19.54 13.78
C ASP A 137 4.16 -19.23 12.30
N ILE A 138 5.42 -18.91 12.00
CA ILE A 138 5.88 -18.70 10.62
C ILE A 138 5.96 -20.08 9.94
N VAL A 139 5.08 -20.32 8.97
CA VAL A 139 5.05 -21.56 8.18
C VAL A 139 5.74 -21.43 6.83
N LYS A 140 5.92 -20.19 6.35
CA LYS A 140 6.62 -19.93 5.11
C LYS A 140 7.17 -18.52 5.10
N GLU A 141 8.36 -18.35 4.54
CA GLU A 141 8.99 -17.08 4.22
C GLU A 141 9.10 -16.93 2.71
N THR A 142 8.78 -15.75 2.18
CA THR A 142 8.99 -15.39 0.78
C THR A 142 9.63 -14.02 0.69
N VAL A 143 10.51 -13.84 -0.30
CA VAL A 143 11.13 -12.55 -0.61
C VAL A 143 10.78 -12.18 -2.05
N ARG A 144 10.34 -10.95 -2.25
CA ARG A 144 10.23 -10.33 -3.58
C ARG A 144 11.43 -9.43 -3.78
N PRO A 145 12.42 -9.83 -4.57
CA PRO A 145 13.65 -9.05 -4.73
C PRO A 145 13.42 -7.83 -5.63
N ALA A 146 14.00 -6.70 -5.26
CA ALA A 146 14.15 -5.54 -6.14
C ALA A 146 15.44 -5.69 -6.94
N SER A 147 15.36 -6.17 -8.17
CA SER A 147 16.54 -6.58 -8.94
C SER A 147 16.68 -5.91 -10.31
N GLN A 148 15.61 -5.28 -10.82
CA GLN A 148 15.65 -4.73 -12.18
C GLN A 148 14.71 -3.53 -12.36
N VAL A 149 15.07 -2.62 -13.26
CA VAL A 149 14.16 -1.58 -13.71
C VAL A 149 12.99 -2.22 -14.47
N THR A 150 11.75 -1.84 -14.16
CA THR A 150 10.60 -2.46 -14.79
C THR A 150 9.53 -1.46 -15.24
N TRP A 151 9.04 -1.65 -16.47
CA TRP A 151 7.85 -1.03 -17.04
C TRP A 151 6.61 -1.91 -16.90
N ASN A 152 6.69 -3.01 -16.16
CA ASN A 152 5.62 -3.99 -15.97
C ASN A 152 5.51 -4.42 -14.51
N ALA A 153 5.31 -3.43 -13.63
CA ALA A 153 5.26 -3.57 -12.17
C ALA A 153 4.03 -4.31 -11.61
N PRO A 154 2.83 -4.31 -12.27
CA PRO A 154 1.63 -4.92 -11.70
C PRO A 154 1.87 -6.35 -11.18
N CYS A 155 1.57 -6.60 -9.90
CA CYS A 155 1.75 -7.86 -9.18
C CYS A 155 3.18 -8.43 -9.12
N ALA A 156 4.17 -7.71 -9.63
CA ALA A 156 5.58 -8.06 -9.50
C ALA A 156 6.20 -7.38 -8.28
N ILE A 157 5.71 -6.20 -7.94
CA ILE A 157 6.20 -5.37 -6.84
C ILE A 157 5.17 -5.39 -5.70
N ASP A 158 5.65 -5.34 -4.47
CA ASP A 158 4.82 -5.22 -3.29
C ASP A 158 4.33 -3.79 -3.10
N HIS A 159 3.09 -3.62 -2.62
CA HIS A 159 2.48 -2.32 -2.41
C HIS A 159 3.30 -1.44 -1.45
N CYS A 160 3.69 -2.00 -0.31
CA CYS A 160 4.36 -1.26 0.73
C CYS A 160 5.83 -0.97 0.43
N SER A 161 6.41 -1.64 -0.59
CA SER A 161 7.83 -1.47 -0.94
C SER A 161 8.12 -0.23 -1.80
N VAL A 162 7.10 0.52 -2.22
CA VAL A 162 7.23 1.62 -3.20
C VAL A 162 7.32 2.98 -2.52
N MET A 163 8.20 3.83 -3.03
CA MET A 163 8.19 5.29 -2.80
C MET A 163 8.30 6.02 -4.15
N HIS A 164 7.58 7.11 -4.29
CA HIS A 164 7.62 7.90 -5.51
C HIS A 164 7.51 9.41 -5.23
N ARG A 165 7.89 10.23 -6.23
CA ARG A 165 7.69 11.68 -6.18
C ARG A 165 6.19 12.01 -6.24
N TYR A 166 5.76 13.08 -5.58
CA TYR A 166 4.37 13.52 -5.63
C TYR A 166 3.91 13.83 -7.06
N THR A 167 4.80 14.35 -7.91
CA THR A 167 4.54 14.66 -9.33
C THR A 167 4.08 13.44 -10.15
N VAL A 168 4.39 12.22 -9.72
CA VAL A 168 3.85 10.98 -10.31
C VAL A 168 2.34 10.92 -10.19
N LEU A 169 1.81 11.31 -9.03
CA LEU A 169 0.37 11.34 -8.76
C LEU A 169 -0.36 12.36 -9.62
N GLU A 170 0.22 13.55 -9.76
CA GLU A 170 -0.34 14.59 -10.62
C GLU A 170 -0.51 14.10 -12.05
N LYS A 171 0.53 13.43 -12.58
CA LYS A 171 0.50 12.88 -13.94
C LYS A 171 -0.53 11.76 -14.09
N VAL A 172 -0.66 10.89 -13.08
CA VAL A 172 -1.67 9.82 -13.07
C VAL A 172 -3.08 10.41 -13.00
N LYS A 173 -3.32 11.41 -12.13
CA LYS A 173 -4.64 12.05 -12.00
C LYS A 173 -5.04 12.79 -13.29
N GLU A 174 -4.10 13.50 -13.92
CA GLU A 174 -4.32 14.17 -15.22
C GLU A 174 -4.81 13.17 -16.29
N ALA A 175 -4.18 11.99 -16.36
CA ALA A 175 -4.45 11.02 -17.42
C ALA A 175 -5.67 10.11 -17.14
N PHE A 176 -5.96 9.80 -15.88
CA PHE A 176 -6.97 8.81 -15.50
C PHE A 176 -8.15 9.39 -14.68
N GLY A 177 -8.11 10.68 -14.33
CA GLY A 177 -9.16 11.36 -13.57
C GLY A 177 -9.13 11.11 -12.04
N SER A 178 -8.30 10.18 -11.58
CA SER A 178 -8.08 9.88 -10.16
C SER A 178 -6.69 9.29 -9.97
N TYR A 179 -6.16 9.29 -8.73
CA TYR A 179 -4.87 8.67 -8.44
C TYR A 179 -4.99 7.14 -8.47
N TRP A 180 -5.70 6.58 -7.51
CA TRP A 180 -6.03 5.16 -7.44
C TRP A 180 -7.40 4.88 -8.05
N ASP A 181 -7.56 3.68 -8.62
CA ASP A 181 -8.82 3.23 -9.22
C ASP A 181 -9.73 2.65 -8.14
N GLU A 182 -10.84 3.34 -7.87
CA GLU A 182 -11.81 2.93 -6.85
C GLU A 182 -12.79 1.85 -7.31
N SER A 183 -12.71 1.43 -8.58
CA SER A 183 -13.61 0.41 -9.10
C SER A 183 -13.50 -0.90 -8.32
N PRO A 184 -14.63 -1.44 -7.82
CA PRO A 184 -14.63 -2.68 -7.03
C PRO A 184 -14.19 -3.90 -7.84
N ALA A 185 -14.08 -3.82 -9.16
CA ALA A 185 -13.50 -4.86 -10.01
C ALA A 185 -11.99 -5.06 -9.79
N PHE A 186 -11.32 -4.08 -9.18
CA PHE A 186 -9.90 -4.14 -8.82
C PHE A 186 -9.66 -4.34 -7.32
N TYR A 187 -10.68 -4.68 -6.55
CA TYR A 187 -10.56 -4.80 -5.09
C TYR A 187 -9.38 -5.66 -4.66
N ARG A 188 -9.12 -6.74 -5.38
CA ARG A 188 -8.04 -7.69 -5.11
C ARG A 188 -6.66 -7.20 -5.53
N ILE A 189 -6.58 -6.29 -6.49
CA ILE A 189 -5.34 -5.89 -7.18
C ILE A 189 -5.30 -4.38 -7.43
N GLY A 190 -5.82 -3.57 -6.51
CA GLY A 190 -5.87 -2.12 -6.68
C GLY A 190 -4.47 -1.49 -6.72
N ASP A 191 -3.52 -2.03 -5.97
CA ASP A 191 -2.09 -1.71 -6.03
C ASP A 191 -1.50 -1.99 -7.42
N ALA A 192 -1.74 -3.17 -7.96
CA ALA A 192 -1.33 -3.52 -9.31
C ALA A 192 -1.99 -2.61 -10.38
N ARG A 193 -3.26 -2.20 -10.15
CA ARG A 193 -3.95 -1.25 -11.02
C ARG A 193 -3.33 0.15 -10.94
N PHE A 194 -2.93 0.60 -9.75
CA PHE A 194 -2.18 1.85 -9.59
C PHE A 194 -0.82 1.77 -10.28
N PHE A 195 -0.05 0.71 -10.10
CA PHE A 195 1.23 0.50 -10.78
C PHE A 195 1.09 0.43 -12.30
N TRP A 196 -0.01 -0.13 -12.78
CA TRP A 196 -0.36 -0.11 -14.20
C TRP A 196 -0.53 1.33 -14.72
N ARG A 197 -1.21 2.21 -13.97
CA ARG A 197 -1.34 3.63 -14.33
C ARG A 197 0.02 4.33 -14.35
N VAL A 198 0.84 4.10 -13.33
CA VAL A 198 2.18 4.69 -13.22
C VAL A 198 3.09 4.23 -14.36
N ASN A 199 3.05 2.95 -14.74
CA ASN A 199 3.86 2.41 -15.83
C ASN A 199 3.53 2.98 -17.22
N HIS A 200 2.45 3.74 -17.39
CA HIS A 200 2.22 4.50 -18.63
C HIS A 200 3.21 5.68 -18.77
N PHE A 201 3.85 6.10 -17.70
CA PHE A 201 4.69 7.29 -17.67
C PHE A 201 6.09 7.04 -17.12
N TYR A 202 6.23 6.13 -16.18
CA TYR A 202 7.47 5.93 -15.41
C TYR A 202 7.80 4.45 -15.23
N PRO A 203 9.08 4.07 -15.34
CA PRO A 203 9.54 2.78 -14.87
C PRO A 203 9.68 2.80 -13.33
N PHE A 204 9.72 1.63 -12.73
CA PHE A 204 10.08 1.43 -11.33
C PHE A 204 11.56 1.04 -11.25
N TYR A 205 12.33 1.76 -10.43
CA TYR A 205 13.75 1.51 -10.22
C TYR A 205 13.99 0.71 -8.93
N PRO A 206 14.84 -0.33 -8.96
CA PRO A 206 15.09 -1.16 -7.79
C PRO A 206 16.03 -0.49 -6.80
N LEU A 207 15.74 -0.67 -5.50
CA LEU A 207 16.66 -0.53 -4.38
C LEU A 207 16.83 -1.92 -3.77
N ALA A 208 17.98 -2.56 -4.00
CA ALA A 208 18.19 -3.99 -3.71
C ALA A 208 18.42 -4.27 -2.21
N GLU A 209 17.57 -3.72 -1.35
CA GLU A 209 17.59 -3.91 0.10
C GLU A 209 16.19 -4.35 0.60
N GLU A 210 16.15 -5.22 1.60
CA GLU A 210 14.92 -5.61 2.28
C GLU A 210 14.55 -4.52 3.29
N LEU A 211 13.56 -3.68 2.96
CA LEU A 211 13.20 -2.50 3.74
C LEU A 211 11.81 -2.58 4.38
N ASP A 212 11.05 -3.62 4.08
CA ASP A 212 9.75 -3.87 4.68
C ASP A 212 9.48 -5.37 4.85
N LEU A 213 8.62 -5.66 5.84
CA LEU A 213 8.15 -6.99 6.17
C LEU A 213 6.63 -6.98 6.23
N ASN A 214 6.02 -7.91 5.50
CA ASN A 214 4.57 -8.12 5.50
C ASN A 214 4.21 -9.40 6.23
N TYR A 215 3.03 -9.41 6.89
CA TYR A 215 2.44 -10.61 7.45
C TYR A 215 1.22 -11.03 6.63
N ILE A 216 1.16 -12.29 6.23
CA ILE A 216 -0.03 -12.90 5.64
C ILE A 216 -0.60 -13.89 6.62
N THR A 217 -1.86 -13.65 7.02
CA THR A 217 -2.63 -14.50 7.91
C THR A 217 -3.87 -15.02 7.18
N ASP A 218 -4.62 -15.93 7.78
CA ASP A 218 -5.94 -16.39 7.34
C ASP A 218 -6.96 -15.23 7.23
N GLN A 219 -6.77 -14.16 8.02
CA GLN A 219 -7.60 -12.95 7.97
C GLN A 219 -7.22 -11.99 6.83
N SER A 220 -6.13 -12.24 6.10
CA SER A 220 -5.74 -11.41 4.98
C SER A 220 -6.77 -11.52 3.85
N ILE A 221 -7.22 -10.38 3.30
CA ILE A 221 -8.21 -10.33 2.20
C ILE A 221 -7.79 -11.22 1.03
N HIS A 222 -6.50 -11.27 0.74
CA HIS A 222 -5.96 -12.14 -0.30
C HIS A 222 -6.30 -13.62 -0.06
N PHE A 223 -6.21 -14.07 1.19
CA PHE A 223 -6.54 -15.45 1.58
C PHE A 223 -8.06 -15.70 1.49
N GLN A 224 -8.86 -14.78 2.03
CA GLN A 224 -10.32 -14.88 2.03
C GLN A 224 -10.92 -14.93 0.61
N LEU A 225 -10.29 -14.26 -0.35
CA LEU A 225 -10.74 -14.25 -1.75
C LEU A 225 -10.48 -15.60 -2.48
N PHE A 226 -9.63 -16.46 -1.91
CA PHE A 226 -9.29 -17.78 -2.49
C PHE A 226 -10.00 -18.96 -1.84
N GLU A 227 -10.57 -18.79 -0.64
CA GLU A 227 -11.29 -19.86 0.02
C GLU A 227 -12.61 -20.22 -0.68
N SER A 228 -12.94 -21.52 -0.65
CA SER A 228 -14.08 -22.09 -1.36
C SER A 228 -15.44 -21.63 -0.81
N GLU A 229 -15.51 -21.24 0.47
CA GLU A 229 -16.71 -20.66 1.10
C GLU A 229 -16.58 -19.13 1.11
N LYS A 230 -17.02 -18.51 0.02
CA LYS A 230 -17.06 -17.07 -0.12
C LYS A 230 -17.99 -16.46 0.95
N ASN A 231 -17.42 -15.67 1.85
CA ASN A 231 -18.18 -14.88 2.80
C ASN A 231 -19.11 -13.88 2.05
N GLU A 232 -20.01 -13.24 2.76
CA GLU A 232 -20.97 -12.32 2.18
C GLU A 232 -20.29 -11.17 1.40
N PHE A 233 -19.19 -10.64 1.93
CA PHE A 233 -18.41 -9.59 1.29
C PHE A 233 -17.92 -10.00 -0.10
N VAL A 234 -17.30 -11.18 -0.22
CA VAL A 234 -16.77 -11.68 -1.51
C VAL A 234 -17.89 -11.95 -2.52
N ARG A 235 -19.06 -12.42 -2.05
CA ARG A 235 -20.23 -12.66 -2.91
C ARG A 235 -20.83 -11.38 -3.49
N ASN A 236 -20.68 -10.26 -2.80
CA ASN A 236 -21.18 -8.96 -3.26
C ASN A 236 -20.20 -8.22 -4.17
N LEU A 237 -18.92 -8.65 -4.25
CA LEU A 237 -17.97 -8.06 -5.18
C LEU A 237 -18.29 -8.47 -6.63
N PRO A 238 -18.12 -7.56 -7.61
CA PRO A 238 -18.20 -7.91 -9.02
C PRO A 238 -17.07 -8.87 -9.41
N PRO A 239 -17.13 -9.48 -10.62
CA PRO A 239 -16.03 -10.27 -11.14
C PRO A 239 -14.71 -9.50 -11.07
N GLN A 240 -13.70 -10.10 -10.41
CA GLN A 240 -12.42 -9.46 -10.19
C GLN A 240 -11.53 -9.53 -11.42
N ARG A 241 -10.89 -8.41 -11.74
CA ARG A 241 -9.81 -8.34 -12.75
C ARG A 241 -8.58 -9.06 -12.23
N ASN A 242 -7.64 -9.35 -13.12
CA ASN A 242 -6.44 -10.09 -12.76
C ASN A 242 -5.15 -9.44 -13.29
N CYS A 243 -4.03 -9.83 -12.68
CA CYS A 243 -2.71 -9.30 -12.99
C CYS A 243 -2.28 -9.54 -14.45
N ARG A 244 -2.69 -10.67 -15.02
CA ARG A 244 -2.33 -11.03 -16.39
C ARG A 244 -2.87 -10.02 -17.39
N GLU A 245 -4.14 -9.64 -17.24
CA GLU A 245 -4.78 -8.62 -18.09
C GLU A 245 -4.04 -7.29 -18.06
N LEU A 246 -3.65 -6.82 -16.86
CA LEU A 246 -2.91 -5.57 -16.69
C LEU A 246 -1.54 -5.65 -17.37
N ARG A 247 -0.80 -6.71 -17.13
CA ARG A 247 0.54 -6.91 -17.69
C ARG A 247 0.54 -7.09 -19.21
N GLU A 248 -0.42 -7.82 -19.75
CA GLU A 248 -0.58 -7.99 -21.19
C GLU A 248 -0.94 -6.69 -21.90
N SER A 249 -1.75 -5.83 -21.26
CA SER A 249 -2.08 -4.52 -21.83
C SER A 249 -0.87 -3.59 -21.91
N LEU A 250 0.01 -3.56 -20.90
CA LEU A 250 1.27 -2.80 -20.95
C LEU A 250 2.21 -3.31 -22.05
N ARG A 251 2.35 -4.62 -22.20
CA ARG A 251 3.17 -5.20 -23.28
C ARG A 251 2.68 -4.79 -24.66
N LYS A 252 1.36 -4.73 -24.88
CA LYS A 252 0.78 -4.26 -26.16
C LYS A 252 1.10 -2.80 -26.45
N LEU A 253 1.39 -2.01 -25.43
CA LEU A 253 1.85 -0.60 -25.54
C LEU A 253 3.37 -0.49 -25.72
N GLY A 254 4.09 -1.60 -25.83
CA GLY A 254 5.55 -1.62 -25.94
C GLY A 254 6.27 -1.42 -24.60
N MET A 255 5.55 -1.55 -23.48
CA MET A 255 6.06 -1.42 -22.12
C MET A 255 6.23 -2.82 -21.51
N GLY A 256 7.46 -3.33 -21.37
CA GLY A 256 7.72 -4.65 -20.77
C GLY A 256 8.62 -5.54 -21.54
#